data_bc59da4abb08636b03d6763c8eb02b5d
#
_entry.id   bc59da4abb08636b03d6763c8eb02b5d
#
_cell.length_a   1.000
_cell.length_b   1.000
_cell.length_c   1.000
_cell.angle_alpha   90.00
_cell.angle_beta   90.00
_cell.angle_gamma   90.00
#
_symmetry.space_group_name_H-M   'P 1'
#
loop_
_entity.id
_entity.type
_entity.pdbx_description
1 polymer ?
#
loop_
_entity_poly.entity_id
_entity_poly.type
_entity_poly.pdbx_seq_one_letter_code
_entity_poly.pdbx_strand_id
1 'polypeptide(L)'
;RAGFHYIELTATKGWTEHVFPDMPFERLLEIQDLLRRNELIPFSMSGHCNLMDPERIPDFEKNIRLAAFFGCQYIVSSIGEAHLANQAVADDHQVARSVSALIPMLEQHNLTLVLETHGKEHGTGEKLARIVREIDSPRVKINYDTANVIFYGGVDPVQDLKTCLSETAYIHIKDKGGRDDAWDFPALGKGHIDFPAIFEGLEAAGNNCPLSIEIEFTPEGAGSLAAVDQAVADSAAYLTAHGFEL
;
A
#
# COMPACT_ATOMS: atom_id res chain seq x y z
N ARG A 1 -9.06 -17.74 11.83
CA ARG A 1 -9.28 -16.28 11.97
C ARG A 1 -8.10 -15.73 12.76
N ALA A 2 -7.36 -14.75 12.18
CA ALA A 2 -6.15 -14.21 12.79
C ALA A 2 -6.42 -13.04 13.76
N GLY A 3 -7.67 -12.59 13.90
CA GLY A 3 -8.07 -11.54 14.83
C GLY A 3 -8.19 -10.14 14.24
N PHE A 4 -7.86 -9.94 12.97
CA PHE A 4 -7.97 -8.65 12.33
C PHE A 4 -9.41 -8.17 12.19
N HIS A 5 -9.61 -6.87 12.43
CA HIS A 5 -10.86 -6.15 12.20
C HIS A 5 -10.83 -5.28 10.94
N TYR A 6 -9.65 -4.94 10.45
CA TYR A 6 -9.46 -4.11 9.27
C TYR A 6 -8.90 -4.91 8.10
N ILE A 7 -9.26 -4.51 6.90
CA ILE A 7 -8.77 -5.12 5.67
C ILE A 7 -8.46 -4.04 4.62
N GLU A 8 -7.38 -4.25 3.90
CA GLU A 8 -7.12 -3.56 2.65
C GLU A 8 -7.74 -4.34 1.49
N LEU A 9 -8.56 -3.70 0.70
CA LEU A 9 -9.08 -4.25 -0.54
C LEU A 9 -8.11 -3.95 -1.69
N THR A 10 -8.11 -4.81 -2.71
CA THR A 10 -7.28 -4.60 -3.89
C THR A 10 -8.15 -4.47 -5.13
N ALA A 11 -7.90 -3.41 -5.90
CA ALA A 11 -8.54 -3.08 -7.17
C ALA A 11 -7.48 -2.85 -8.27
N THR A 12 -6.37 -3.60 -8.22
CA THR A 12 -5.25 -3.47 -9.16
C THR A 12 -5.46 -4.39 -10.35
N LYS A 13 -5.77 -3.78 -11.49
CA LYS A 13 -6.12 -4.51 -12.73
C LYS A 13 -4.98 -5.40 -13.21
N GLY A 14 -5.32 -6.66 -13.51
CA GLY A 14 -4.38 -7.63 -14.03
C GLY A 14 -3.39 -8.18 -13.01
N TRP A 15 -3.56 -7.82 -11.72
CA TRP A 15 -2.71 -8.33 -10.64
C TRP A 15 -3.56 -9.00 -9.56
N THR A 16 -4.19 -8.22 -8.70
CA THR A 16 -5.10 -8.73 -7.66
C THR A 16 -6.38 -7.91 -7.67
N GLU A 17 -7.51 -8.57 -7.95
CA GLU A 17 -8.81 -7.93 -8.08
C GLU A 17 -9.78 -8.51 -7.05
N HIS A 18 -9.77 -8.00 -5.80
CA HIS A 18 -10.81 -8.31 -4.82
C HIS A 18 -12.12 -7.63 -5.22
N VAL A 19 -12.01 -6.38 -5.64
CA VAL A 19 -13.08 -5.53 -6.17
C VAL A 19 -12.56 -4.79 -7.40
N PHE A 20 -13.47 -4.35 -8.28
CA PHE A 20 -13.07 -3.55 -9.43
C PHE A 20 -14.21 -2.61 -9.86
N PRO A 21 -13.92 -1.40 -10.41
CA PRO A 21 -14.96 -0.42 -10.74
C PRO A 21 -15.99 -0.86 -11.77
N ASP A 22 -15.67 -1.82 -12.63
CA ASP A 22 -16.55 -2.36 -13.66
C ASP A 22 -17.23 -3.68 -13.27
N MET A 23 -17.06 -4.13 -12.00
CA MET A 23 -17.85 -5.25 -11.49
C MET A 23 -19.34 -4.92 -11.47
N PRO A 24 -20.22 -5.92 -11.72
CA PRO A 24 -21.65 -5.74 -11.51
C PRO A 24 -21.95 -5.22 -10.10
N PHE A 25 -22.85 -4.23 -10.01
CA PHE A 25 -23.15 -3.59 -8.72
C PHE A 25 -23.63 -4.59 -7.67
N GLU A 26 -24.42 -5.59 -8.08
CA GLU A 26 -24.87 -6.68 -7.22
C GLU A 26 -23.69 -7.44 -6.60
N ARG A 27 -22.62 -7.64 -7.38
CA ARG A 27 -21.41 -8.29 -6.86
C ARG A 27 -20.67 -7.44 -5.84
N LEU A 28 -20.60 -6.14 -6.05
CA LEU A 28 -20.01 -5.21 -5.07
C LEU A 28 -20.80 -5.21 -3.76
N LEU A 29 -22.14 -5.26 -3.83
CA LEU A 29 -22.99 -5.38 -2.64
C LEU A 29 -22.82 -6.73 -1.91
N GLU A 30 -22.68 -7.83 -2.64
CA GLU A 30 -22.39 -9.13 -2.06
C GLU A 30 -21.07 -9.12 -1.29
N ILE A 31 -20.02 -8.52 -1.84
CA ILE A 31 -18.71 -8.38 -1.18
C ILE A 31 -18.84 -7.51 0.08
N GLN A 32 -19.53 -6.38 0.00
CA GLN A 32 -19.77 -5.51 1.14
C GLN A 32 -20.52 -6.24 2.26
N ASP A 33 -21.54 -7.05 1.92
CA ASP A 33 -22.29 -7.85 2.87
C ASP A 33 -21.45 -8.98 3.48
N LEU A 34 -20.56 -9.59 2.68
CA LEU A 34 -19.61 -10.59 3.14
C LEU A 34 -18.62 -10.02 4.17
N LEU A 35 -18.08 -8.85 3.89
CA LEU A 35 -17.18 -8.15 4.81
C LEU A 35 -17.88 -7.81 6.12
N ARG A 36 -19.09 -7.27 6.05
CA ARG A 36 -19.91 -6.95 7.22
C ARG A 36 -20.22 -8.19 8.07
N ARG A 37 -20.60 -9.32 7.44
CA ARG A 37 -20.89 -10.60 8.15
C ARG A 37 -19.66 -11.19 8.83
N ASN A 38 -18.46 -10.87 8.35
CA ASN A 38 -17.22 -11.32 8.94
C ASN A 38 -16.58 -10.26 9.87
N GLU A 39 -17.30 -9.18 10.15
CA GLU A 39 -16.84 -8.09 11.01
C GLU A 39 -15.52 -7.46 10.53
N LEU A 40 -15.33 -7.41 9.18
CA LEU A 40 -14.18 -6.81 8.54
C LEU A 40 -14.56 -5.41 8.01
N ILE A 41 -13.78 -4.42 8.38
CA ILE A 41 -13.94 -3.03 7.97
C ILE A 41 -12.93 -2.73 6.87
N PRO A 42 -13.36 -2.40 5.64
CA PRO A 42 -12.46 -1.93 4.59
C PRO A 42 -11.86 -0.60 5.02
N PHE A 43 -10.57 -0.58 5.33
CA PHE A 43 -9.90 0.61 5.83
C PHE A 43 -9.16 1.36 4.73
N SER A 44 -8.60 0.61 3.79
CA SER A 44 -7.86 1.10 2.63
C SER A 44 -8.20 0.28 1.39
N MET A 45 -7.84 0.85 0.24
CA MET A 45 -7.95 0.17 -1.05
C MET A 45 -6.69 0.41 -1.86
N SER A 46 -6.00 -0.66 -2.23
CA SER A 46 -4.92 -0.62 -3.21
C SER A 46 -5.54 -0.61 -4.61
N GLY A 47 -5.34 0.48 -5.34
CA GLY A 47 -5.90 0.67 -6.67
C GLY A 47 -4.86 1.23 -7.64
N HIS A 48 -3.71 0.54 -7.72
CA HIS A 48 -2.56 0.99 -8.51
C HIS A 48 -2.93 1.36 -9.93
N CYS A 49 -2.45 2.52 -10.37
CA CYS A 49 -2.64 3.05 -11.70
C CYS A 49 -1.42 3.88 -12.08
N ASN A 50 -1.07 3.93 -13.37
CA ASN A 50 0.02 4.79 -13.81
C ASN A 50 -0.41 6.27 -13.73
N LEU A 51 0.00 6.96 -12.66
CA LEU A 51 -0.30 8.37 -12.42
C LEU A 51 0.56 9.32 -13.27
N MET A 52 1.54 8.78 -14.02
CA MET A 52 2.33 9.52 -15.01
C MET A 52 1.61 9.68 -16.35
N ASP A 53 0.59 8.85 -16.58
CA ASP A 53 -0.17 8.83 -17.83
C ASP A 53 -1.51 9.55 -17.65
N PRO A 54 -1.72 10.71 -18.29
CA PRO A 54 -2.98 11.46 -18.21
C PRO A 54 -4.20 10.64 -18.69
N GLU A 55 -4.01 9.67 -19.58
CA GLU A 55 -5.09 8.81 -20.06
C GLU A 55 -5.54 7.80 -19.00
N ARG A 56 -4.69 7.52 -18.00
CA ARG A 56 -4.99 6.61 -16.89
C ARG A 56 -5.62 7.28 -15.68
N ILE A 57 -5.54 8.60 -15.58
CA ILE A 57 -6.14 9.35 -14.45
C ILE A 57 -7.65 9.08 -14.30
N PRO A 58 -8.47 9.03 -15.38
CA PRO A 58 -9.89 8.68 -15.25
C PRO A 58 -10.15 7.27 -14.70
N ASP A 59 -9.22 6.32 -14.89
CA ASP A 59 -9.35 5.00 -14.28
C ASP A 59 -9.07 5.05 -12.78
N PHE A 60 -8.07 5.82 -12.37
CA PHE A 60 -7.80 6.04 -10.95
C PHE A 60 -8.95 6.77 -10.24
N GLU A 61 -9.60 7.73 -10.91
CA GLU A 61 -10.81 8.37 -10.38
C GLU A 61 -11.95 7.37 -10.10
N LYS A 62 -12.09 6.32 -10.92
CA LYS A 62 -13.06 5.25 -10.67
C LYS A 62 -12.68 4.47 -9.40
N ASN A 63 -11.37 4.21 -9.20
CA ASN A 63 -10.89 3.55 -7.98
C ASN A 63 -11.13 4.42 -6.73
N ILE A 64 -10.97 5.75 -6.81
CA ILE A 64 -11.33 6.68 -5.73
C ILE A 64 -12.81 6.53 -5.35
N ARG A 65 -13.72 6.50 -6.34
CA ARG A 65 -15.16 6.32 -6.09
C ARG A 65 -15.47 4.94 -5.50
N LEU A 66 -14.76 3.90 -5.95
CA LEU A 66 -14.92 2.55 -5.42
C LEU A 66 -14.43 2.46 -3.96
N ALA A 67 -13.30 3.07 -3.64
CA ALA A 67 -12.81 3.16 -2.26
C ALA A 67 -13.82 3.87 -1.34
N ALA A 68 -14.39 4.98 -1.83
CA ALA A 68 -15.46 5.69 -1.11
C ALA A 68 -16.72 4.85 -0.93
N PHE A 69 -17.12 4.06 -1.93
CA PHE A 69 -18.27 3.14 -1.85
C PHE A 69 -18.07 2.10 -0.73
N PHE A 70 -16.86 1.57 -0.57
CA PHE A 70 -16.53 0.64 0.51
C PHE A 70 -16.27 1.31 1.86
N GLY A 71 -16.24 2.64 1.93
CA GLY A 71 -16.02 3.39 3.17
C GLY A 71 -14.56 3.43 3.61
N CYS A 72 -13.62 3.24 2.68
CA CYS A 72 -12.20 3.36 2.96
C CYS A 72 -11.81 4.77 3.42
N GLN A 73 -10.73 4.88 4.18
CA GLN A 73 -10.11 6.14 4.57
C GLN A 73 -8.90 6.47 3.68
N TYR A 74 -8.24 5.44 3.18
CA TYR A 74 -7.06 5.55 2.33
C TYR A 74 -7.29 4.89 0.98
N ILE A 75 -6.68 5.48 -0.05
CA ILE A 75 -6.48 4.83 -1.33
C ILE A 75 -4.98 4.80 -1.63
N VAL A 76 -4.46 3.61 -1.90
CA VAL A 76 -3.05 3.36 -2.20
C VAL A 76 -2.86 3.35 -3.71
N SER A 77 -1.81 4.00 -4.20
CA SER A 77 -1.29 3.81 -5.56
C SER A 77 0.21 3.98 -5.59
N SER A 78 0.89 3.19 -6.39
CA SER A 78 2.22 3.55 -6.88
C SER A 78 2.11 4.68 -7.92
N ILE A 79 3.23 5.36 -8.22
CA ILE A 79 3.28 6.37 -9.28
C ILE A 79 3.19 5.72 -10.65
N GLY A 80 3.92 4.62 -10.87
CA GLY A 80 3.83 3.78 -12.06
C GLY A 80 3.33 2.37 -11.72
N GLU A 81 3.01 1.59 -12.74
CA GLU A 81 2.62 0.18 -12.60
C GLU A 81 3.82 -0.71 -12.95
N ALA A 82 4.74 -0.91 -11.99
CA ALA A 82 6.05 -1.54 -12.22
C ALA A 82 5.99 -2.96 -12.82
N HIS A 83 4.87 -3.64 -12.68
CA HIS A 83 4.61 -4.96 -13.26
C HIS A 83 4.14 -4.90 -14.73
N LEU A 84 3.85 -3.71 -15.27
CA LEU A 84 3.48 -3.52 -16.67
C LEU A 84 4.66 -3.02 -17.48
N ALA A 85 4.84 -3.59 -18.69
CA ALA A 85 5.82 -3.11 -19.66
C ALA A 85 5.30 -1.86 -20.40
N ASN A 86 6.24 -1.04 -20.91
CA ASN A 86 5.97 0.09 -21.80
C ASN A 86 5.02 1.15 -21.24
N GLN A 87 5.21 1.54 -19.97
CA GLN A 87 4.46 2.60 -19.34
C GLN A 87 4.89 3.97 -19.88
N ALA A 88 3.96 4.93 -19.88
CA ALA A 88 4.30 6.35 -19.97
C ALA A 88 5.13 6.74 -18.75
N VAL A 89 6.16 7.55 -18.96
CA VAL A 89 7.06 8.07 -17.91
C VAL A 89 6.98 9.58 -17.91
N ALA A 90 6.90 10.16 -16.74
CA ALA A 90 6.88 11.61 -16.53
C ALA A 90 7.92 11.98 -15.47
N ASP A 91 8.36 13.24 -15.49
CA ASP A 91 9.20 13.79 -14.42
C ASP A 91 8.38 14.03 -13.13
N ASP A 92 9.06 14.23 -12.00
CA ASP A 92 8.45 14.42 -10.69
C ASP A 92 7.47 15.60 -10.66
N HIS A 93 7.76 16.71 -11.37
CA HIS A 93 6.88 17.88 -11.47
C HIS A 93 5.59 17.55 -12.24
N GLN A 94 5.67 16.74 -13.29
CA GLN A 94 4.50 16.28 -14.02
C GLN A 94 3.65 15.36 -13.13
N VAL A 95 4.28 14.44 -12.40
CA VAL A 95 3.61 13.58 -11.43
C VAL A 95 2.89 14.40 -10.37
N ALA A 96 3.59 15.39 -9.77
CA ALA A 96 2.99 16.28 -8.78
C ALA A 96 1.76 17.01 -9.32
N ARG A 97 1.80 17.51 -10.57
CA ARG A 97 0.64 18.13 -11.21
C ARG A 97 -0.52 17.16 -11.43
N SER A 98 -0.23 15.96 -11.93
CA SER A 98 -1.26 14.93 -12.19
C SER A 98 -1.95 14.52 -10.89
N VAL A 99 -1.19 14.29 -9.83
CA VAL A 99 -1.71 13.94 -8.51
C VAL A 99 -2.48 15.11 -7.88
N SER A 100 -1.99 16.34 -8.00
CA SER A 100 -2.68 17.53 -7.49
C SER A 100 -4.07 17.72 -8.11
N ALA A 101 -4.27 17.31 -9.35
CA ALA A 101 -5.57 17.36 -10.01
C ALA A 101 -6.62 16.43 -9.35
N LEU A 102 -6.19 15.41 -8.60
CA LEU A 102 -7.08 14.49 -7.87
C LEU A 102 -7.54 15.03 -6.52
N ILE A 103 -6.87 16.06 -5.96
CA ILE A 103 -7.15 16.58 -4.62
C ILE A 103 -8.63 16.94 -4.40
N PRO A 104 -9.31 17.67 -5.32
CA PRO A 104 -10.74 18.00 -5.11
C PRO A 104 -11.62 16.77 -4.95
N MET A 105 -11.32 15.67 -5.67
CA MET A 105 -12.06 14.42 -5.56
C MET A 105 -11.76 13.69 -4.25
N LEU A 106 -10.49 13.67 -3.83
CA LEU A 106 -10.08 13.10 -2.55
C LEU A 106 -10.76 13.83 -1.38
N GLU A 107 -10.85 15.16 -1.44
CA GLU A 107 -11.57 15.98 -0.45
C GLU A 107 -13.07 15.67 -0.46
N GLN A 108 -13.70 15.63 -1.63
CA GLN A 108 -15.12 15.32 -1.78
C GLN A 108 -15.50 13.98 -1.15
N HIS A 109 -14.63 12.98 -1.26
CA HIS A 109 -14.86 11.64 -0.74
C HIS A 109 -14.22 11.39 0.64
N ASN A 110 -13.58 12.41 1.22
CA ASN A 110 -12.83 12.32 2.49
C ASN A 110 -11.78 11.20 2.50
N LEU A 111 -11.11 11.00 1.38
CA LEU A 111 -10.03 10.03 1.22
C LEU A 111 -8.66 10.71 1.28
N THR A 112 -7.67 9.94 1.72
CA THR A 112 -6.25 10.30 1.59
C THR A 112 -5.60 9.34 0.61
N LEU A 113 -5.02 9.89 -0.46
CA LEU A 113 -4.14 9.13 -1.36
C LEU A 113 -2.79 8.93 -0.66
N VAL A 114 -2.34 7.69 -0.60
CA VAL A 114 -1.02 7.36 -0.11
C VAL A 114 -0.21 6.72 -1.23
N LEU A 115 0.85 7.42 -1.64
CA LEU A 115 1.74 6.98 -2.71
C LEU A 115 2.72 5.95 -2.17
N GLU A 116 2.71 4.78 -2.76
CA GLU A 116 3.54 3.66 -2.31
C GLU A 116 4.97 3.75 -2.84
N THR A 117 5.94 3.42 -1.99
CA THR A 117 7.32 3.15 -2.40
C THR A 117 7.36 1.91 -3.27
N HIS A 118 7.30 2.09 -4.59
CA HIS A 118 7.16 1.00 -5.56
C HIS A 118 7.82 1.33 -6.90
N GLY A 119 8.44 0.33 -7.53
CA GLY A 119 9.12 0.48 -8.81
C GLY A 119 10.47 1.20 -8.70
N LYS A 120 11.35 0.98 -9.68
CA LYS A 120 12.75 1.44 -9.66
C LYS A 120 12.90 2.96 -9.56
N GLU A 121 11.99 3.71 -10.19
CA GLU A 121 12.09 5.17 -10.22
C GLU A 121 11.62 5.81 -8.93
N HIS A 122 10.63 5.22 -8.23
CA HIS A 122 9.98 5.77 -7.05
C HIS A 122 9.99 4.82 -5.84
N GLY A 123 10.92 3.87 -5.83
CA GLY A 123 11.02 2.82 -4.81
C GLY A 123 11.72 3.21 -3.52
N THR A 124 11.86 4.52 -3.19
CA THR A 124 12.44 4.96 -1.92
C THR A 124 11.60 6.06 -1.28
N GLY A 125 11.62 6.13 0.05
CA GLY A 125 10.94 7.17 0.81
C GLY A 125 11.46 8.57 0.47
N GLU A 126 12.77 8.73 0.29
CA GLU A 126 13.37 10.02 -0.09
C GLU A 126 12.81 10.56 -1.41
N LYS A 127 12.65 9.70 -2.42
CA LYS A 127 12.10 10.11 -3.73
C LYS A 127 10.64 10.53 -3.62
N LEU A 128 9.81 9.74 -2.95
CA LEU A 128 8.40 10.06 -2.76
C LEU A 128 8.20 11.32 -1.91
N ALA A 129 9.02 11.51 -0.88
CA ALA A 129 8.92 12.69 -0.03
C ALA A 129 9.11 14.00 -0.81
N ARG A 130 9.97 14.03 -1.83
CA ARG A 130 10.13 15.20 -2.69
C ARG A 130 8.84 15.54 -3.44
N ILE A 131 8.19 14.54 -4.02
CA ILE A 131 6.93 14.70 -4.77
C ILE A 131 5.80 15.12 -3.84
N VAL A 132 5.65 14.46 -2.68
CA VAL A 132 4.60 14.79 -1.71
C VAL A 132 4.77 16.20 -1.13
N ARG A 133 6.01 16.63 -0.86
CA ARG A 133 6.31 18.00 -0.43
C ARG A 133 6.00 19.03 -1.51
N GLU A 134 6.23 18.72 -2.78
CA GLU A 134 5.86 19.61 -3.89
C GLU A 134 4.35 19.75 -4.04
N ILE A 135 3.60 18.66 -3.82
CA ILE A 135 2.12 18.68 -3.85
C ILE A 135 1.56 19.51 -2.69
N ASP A 136 2.20 19.46 -1.52
CA ASP A 136 1.86 20.21 -0.30
C ASP A 136 0.36 20.11 0.08
N SER A 137 -0.16 18.89 0.13
CA SER A 137 -1.56 18.64 0.48
C SER A 137 -1.68 17.61 1.61
N PRO A 138 -2.58 17.83 2.59
CA PRO A 138 -2.89 16.82 3.61
C PRO A 138 -3.57 15.58 3.02
N ARG A 139 -4.10 15.67 1.79
CA ARG A 139 -4.78 14.57 1.09
C ARG A 139 -3.84 13.67 0.31
N VAL A 140 -2.54 14.00 0.23
CA VAL A 140 -1.54 13.18 -0.45
C VAL A 140 -0.38 12.93 0.50
N LYS A 141 -0.13 11.68 0.78
CA LYS A 141 0.87 11.21 1.75
C LYS A 141 1.64 10.01 1.17
N ILE A 142 2.50 9.41 1.97
CA ILE A 142 3.28 8.23 1.59
C ILE A 142 2.68 6.99 2.25
N ASN A 143 2.52 5.92 1.47
CA ASN A 143 2.51 4.55 1.93
C ASN A 143 3.93 4.01 1.84
N TYR A 144 4.56 3.77 2.97
CA TYR A 144 5.92 3.25 3.01
C TYR A 144 5.88 1.72 3.04
N ASP A 145 6.30 1.07 1.95
CA ASP A 145 6.46 -0.38 1.91
C ASP A 145 7.88 -0.76 2.31
N THR A 146 7.99 -1.48 3.42
CA THR A 146 9.27 -1.79 4.07
C THR A 146 10.16 -2.74 3.26
N ALA A 147 9.59 -3.60 2.43
CA ALA A 147 10.34 -4.54 1.59
C ALA A 147 10.60 -4.00 0.18
N ASN A 148 9.67 -3.21 -0.37
CA ASN A 148 9.82 -2.61 -1.69
C ASN A 148 11.03 -1.67 -1.76
N VAL A 149 11.32 -0.96 -0.67
CA VAL A 149 12.49 -0.07 -0.64
C VAL A 149 13.81 -0.84 -0.73
N ILE A 150 13.85 -2.08 -0.25
CA ILE A 150 14.99 -2.99 -0.49
C ILE A 150 14.96 -3.47 -1.94
N PHE A 151 13.84 -4.06 -2.37
CA PHE A 151 13.73 -4.76 -3.65
C PHE A 151 13.86 -3.81 -4.86
N TYR A 152 13.17 -2.67 -4.83
CA TYR A 152 13.21 -1.69 -5.91
C TYR A 152 14.25 -0.58 -5.70
N GLY A 153 14.37 -0.11 -4.46
CA GLY A 153 15.19 1.04 -4.10
C GLY A 153 16.64 0.68 -3.78
N GLY A 154 16.91 -0.55 -3.35
CA GLY A 154 18.24 -0.99 -2.93
C GLY A 154 18.74 -0.27 -1.67
N VAL A 155 17.85 0.13 -0.77
CA VAL A 155 18.17 0.92 0.43
C VAL A 155 17.75 0.19 1.71
N ASP A 156 18.41 0.54 2.82
CA ASP A 156 18.03 0.06 4.14
C ASP A 156 16.73 0.73 4.61
N PRO A 157 15.68 -0.04 4.97
CA PRO A 157 14.37 0.52 5.28
C PRO A 157 14.36 1.37 6.56
N VAL A 158 15.21 1.07 7.54
CA VAL A 158 15.30 1.84 8.79
C VAL A 158 15.88 3.24 8.56
N GLN A 159 16.86 3.35 7.65
CA GLN A 159 17.47 4.64 7.34
C GLN A 159 16.63 5.44 6.34
N ASP A 160 16.07 4.77 5.32
CA ASP A 160 15.27 5.44 4.31
C ASP A 160 13.95 5.99 4.89
N LEU A 161 13.29 5.26 5.79
CA LEU A 161 12.05 5.73 6.45
C LEU A 161 12.26 7.08 7.15
N LYS A 162 13.42 7.32 7.75
CA LYS A 162 13.73 8.61 8.41
C LYS A 162 13.66 9.81 7.47
N THR A 163 13.85 9.59 6.17
CA THR A 163 13.84 10.66 5.16
C THR A 163 12.44 11.16 4.83
N CYS A 164 11.40 10.35 5.14
CA CYS A 164 10.02 10.58 4.74
C CYS A 164 8.99 10.47 5.88
N LEU A 165 9.42 10.30 7.13
CA LEU A 165 8.53 10.08 8.29
C LEU A 165 7.42 11.11 8.43
N SER A 166 7.69 12.39 8.15
CA SER A 166 6.70 13.48 8.24
C SER A 166 5.62 13.42 7.15
N GLU A 167 5.92 12.78 6.04
CA GLU A 167 5.00 12.58 4.91
C GLU A 167 4.33 11.21 4.95
N THR A 168 4.82 10.26 5.78
CA THR A 168 4.28 8.91 5.89
C THR A 168 3.02 8.89 6.73
N ALA A 169 1.92 8.44 6.15
CA ALA A 169 0.61 8.30 6.79
C ALA A 169 0.04 6.87 6.71
N TYR A 170 0.77 5.96 6.08
CA TYR A 170 0.40 4.56 5.92
C TYR A 170 1.65 3.72 5.71
N ILE A 171 1.66 2.50 6.17
CA ILE A 171 2.79 1.57 5.95
C ILE A 171 2.27 0.23 5.47
N HIS A 172 2.78 -0.25 4.34
CA HIS A 172 2.78 -1.67 4.04
C HIS A 172 3.93 -2.32 4.81
N ILE A 173 3.56 -3.02 5.87
CA ILE A 173 4.53 -3.79 6.65
C ILE A 173 4.70 -5.15 5.98
N LYS A 174 5.80 -5.27 5.24
CA LYS A 174 6.12 -6.38 4.35
C LYS A 174 7.53 -6.85 4.65
N ASP A 175 7.72 -8.13 4.91
CA ASP A 175 9.05 -8.67 5.20
C ASP A 175 9.79 -9.06 3.94
N LYS A 176 11.11 -9.14 4.01
CA LYS A 176 11.98 -9.47 2.90
C LYS A 176 12.81 -10.69 3.21
N GLY A 177 12.60 -11.75 2.42
CA GLY A 177 13.42 -12.95 2.43
C GLY A 177 14.48 -12.93 1.32
N GLY A 178 15.36 -13.93 1.34
CA GLY A 178 16.34 -14.15 0.29
C GLY A 178 17.29 -12.97 0.08
N ARG A 179 17.75 -12.81 -1.17
CA ARG A 179 18.58 -11.67 -1.61
C ARG A 179 17.70 -10.45 -1.86
N ASP A 180 18.29 -9.25 -1.80
CA ASP A 180 17.57 -7.99 -2.00
C ASP A 180 16.83 -7.92 -3.34
N ASP A 181 17.42 -8.49 -4.41
CA ASP A 181 16.88 -8.53 -5.76
C ASP A 181 15.98 -9.76 -6.05
N ALA A 182 15.72 -10.61 -5.07
CA ALA A 182 14.85 -11.77 -5.20
C ALA A 182 13.41 -11.42 -4.81
N TRP A 183 12.42 -11.90 -5.56
CA TRP A 183 11.02 -11.84 -5.18
C TRP A 183 10.74 -12.88 -4.10
N ASP A 184 10.84 -12.46 -2.85
CA ASP A 184 10.60 -13.30 -1.68
C ASP A 184 10.11 -12.41 -0.52
N PHE A 185 8.81 -12.46 -0.24
CA PHE A 185 8.12 -11.62 0.74
C PHE A 185 7.29 -12.50 1.68
N PRO A 186 7.95 -13.10 2.70
CA PRO A 186 7.33 -14.04 3.62
C PRO A 186 6.46 -13.33 4.68
N ALA A 187 5.85 -14.14 5.56
CA ALA A 187 5.22 -13.64 6.78
C ALA A 187 6.18 -12.83 7.64
N LEU A 188 5.65 -11.86 8.40
CA LEU A 188 6.46 -10.99 9.27
C LEU A 188 7.29 -11.80 10.26
N GLY A 189 8.55 -11.41 10.43
CA GLY A 189 9.54 -12.07 11.26
C GLY A 189 10.15 -13.34 10.67
N LYS A 190 9.86 -13.65 9.40
CA LYS A 190 10.47 -14.76 8.66
C LYS A 190 11.55 -14.29 7.68
N GLY A 191 11.61 -13.00 7.40
CA GLY A 191 12.64 -12.34 6.60
C GLY A 191 13.77 -11.77 7.45
N HIS A 192 14.35 -10.68 6.98
CA HIS A 192 15.52 -10.08 7.60
C HIS A 192 15.35 -8.57 7.90
N ILE A 193 14.15 -8.00 7.75
CA ILE A 193 13.91 -6.60 8.08
C ILE A 193 13.93 -6.41 9.61
N ASP A 194 14.64 -5.39 10.07
CA ASP A 194 14.65 -4.98 11.47
C ASP A 194 13.41 -4.15 11.82
N PHE A 195 12.27 -4.85 11.97
CA PHE A 195 11.02 -4.20 12.36
C PHE A 195 11.06 -3.52 13.73
N PRO A 196 11.72 -4.07 14.77
CA PRO A 196 11.90 -3.34 16.02
C PRO A 196 12.48 -1.95 15.82
N ALA A 197 13.53 -1.81 15.00
CA ALA A 197 14.12 -0.49 14.72
C ALA A 197 13.17 0.44 13.92
N ILE A 198 12.33 -0.12 13.05
CA ILE A 198 11.27 0.63 12.36
C ILE A 198 10.23 1.13 13.35
N PHE A 199 9.75 0.27 14.27
CA PHE A 199 8.76 0.63 15.29
C PHE A 199 9.30 1.68 16.26
N GLU A 200 10.54 1.55 16.71
CA GLU A 200 11.23 2.56 17.53
C GLU A 200 11.32 3.91 16.79
N GLY A 201 11.61 3.88 15.48
CA GLY A 201 11.66 5.09 14.65
C GLY A 201 10.31 5.80 14.54
N LEU A 202 9.23 5.05 14.36
CA LEU A 202 7.86 5.57 14.33
C LEU A 202 7.46 6.17 15.68
N GLU A 203 7.70 5.44 16.78
CA GLU A 203 7.40 5.90 18.14
C GLU A 203 8.18 7.19 18.48
N ALA A 204 9.48 7.21 18.21
CA ALA A 204 10.31 8.38 18.44
C ALA A 204 9.88 9.63 17.67
N ALA A 205 9.27 9.43 16.48
CA ALA A 205 8.72 10.50 15.67
C ALA A 205 7.27 10.87 16.05
N GLY A 206 6.62 10.12 16.96
CA GLY A 206 5.21 10.27 17.28
C GLY A 206 4.29 9.94 16.09
N ASN A 207 4.75 9.12 15.15
CA ASN A 207 3.97 8.71 13.98
C ASN A 207 3.18 7.44 14.31
N ASN A 208 1.84 7.59 14.42
CA ASN A 208 0.90 6.51 14.73
C ASN A 208 0.10 6.09 13.50
N CYS A 209 0.71 6.09 12.31
CA CYS A 209 0.03 5.68 11.11
C CYS A 209 -0.34 4.19 11.14
N PRO A 210 -1.43 3.78 10.45
CA PRO A 210 -1.81 2.38 10.36
C PRO A 210 -0.76 1.55 9.61
N LEU A 211 -0.65 0.28 10.04
CA LEU A 211 0.19 -0.73 9.41
C LEU A 211 -0.70 -1.75 8.72
N SER A 212 -0.50 -1.99 7.44
CA SER A 212 -1.17 -3.04 6.66
C SER A 212 -0.17 -4.15 6.35
N ILE A 213 -0.46 -5.37 6.78
CA ILE A 213 0.40 -6.52 6.46
C ILE A 213 0.24 -6.86 5.00
N GLU A 214 1.36 -6.97 4.29
CA GLU A 214 1.41 -7.46 2.92
C GLU A 214 2.33 -8.68 2.83
N ILE A 215 1.82 -9.76 2.23
CA ILE A 215 2.54 -11.03 2.04
C ILE A 215 2.37 -11.46 0.59
N GLU A 216 3.47 -11.59 -0.15
CA GLU A 216 3.41 -11.98 -1.56
C GLU A 216 4.13 -13.30 -1.85
N PHE A 217 4.82 -13.85 -0.86
CA PHE A 217 5.59 -15.10 -0.97
C PHE A 217 6.71 -15.03 -2.01
N THR A 218 6.94 -16.13 -2.71
CA THR A 218 7.85 -16.23 -3.86
C THR A 218 7.03 -16.23 -5.16
N PRO A 219 7.66 -16.17 -6.35
CA PRO A 219 6.94 -16.23 -7.62
C PRO A 219 6.06 -17.47 -7.79
N GLU A 220 6.35 -18.56 -7.07
CA GLU A 220 5.55 -19.78 -7.06
C GLU A 220 4.29 -19.66 -6.19
N GLY A 221 4.17 -18.55 -5.44
CA GLY A 221 3.08 -18.29 -4.50
C GLY A 221 3.16 -19.10 -3.22
N ALA A 222 2.09 -19.08 -2.44
CA ALA A 222 1.99 -19.77 -1.14
C ALA A 222 1.89 -21.32 -1.25
N GLY A 223 1.63 -21.84 -2.43
CA GLY A 223 1.41 -23.28 -2.65
C GLY A 223 0.06 -23.83 -2.14
N SER A 224 -0.55 -23.23 -1.11
CA SER A 224 -1.87 -23.64 -0.61
C SER A 224 -2.55 -22.52 0.20
N LEU A 225 -3.87 -22.59 0.32
CA LEU A 225 -4.64 -21.70 1.20
C LEU A 225 -4.22 -21.85 2.68
N ALA A 226 -3.92 -23.07 3.12
CA ALA A 226 -3.44 -23.30 4.48
C ALA A 226 -2.10 -22.59 4.77
N ALA A 227 -1.22 -22.48 3.77
CA ALA A 227 0.02 -21.73 3.91
C ALA A 227 -0.24 -20.21 4.00
N VAL A 228 -1.23 -19.69 3.26
CA VAL A 228 -1.68 -18.29 3.39
C VAL A 228 -2.24 -18.04 4.78
N ASP A 229 -3.15 -18.89 5.26
CA ASP A 229 -3.74 -18.78 6.60
C ASP A 229 -2.66 -18.79 7.68
N GLN A 230 -1.66 -19.67 7.55
CA GLN A 230 -0.55 -19.74 8.49
C GLN A 230 0.32 -18.49 8.46
N ALA A 231 0.63 -17.97 7.28
CA ALA A 231 1.45 -16.77 7.14
C ALA A 231 0.76 -15.53 7.74
N VAL A 232 -0.57 -15.43 7.55
CA VAL A 232 -1.37 -14.37 8.18
C VAL A 232 -1.38 -14.52 9.70
N ALA A 233 -1.55 -15.75 10.22
CA ALA A 233 -1.53 -16.02 11.65
C ALA A 233 -0.15 -15.73 12.29
N ASP A 234 0.94 -16.12 11.62
CA ASP A 234 2.31 -15.85 12.07
C ASP A 234 2.58 -14.34 12.13
N SER A 235 2.13 -13.59 11.11
CA SER A 235 2.28 -12.14 11.05
C SER A 235 1.47 -11.44 12.15
N ALA A 236 0.24 -11.90 12.41
CA ALA A 236 -0.59 -11.41 13.50
C ALA A 236 0.08 -11.64 14.86
N ALA A 237 0.60 -12.85 15.09
CA ALA A 237 1.32 -13.18 16.31
C ALA A 237 2.59 -12.32 16.48
N TYR A 238 3.31 -12.06 15.39
CA TYR A 238 4.49 -11.19 15.41
C TYR A 238 4.14 -9.77 15.86
N LEU A 239 3.11 -9.15 15.25
CA LEU A 239 2.67 -7.79 15.62
C LEU A 239 2.17 -7.73 17.07
N THR A 240 1.36 -8.72 17.50
CA THR A 240 0.87 -8.79 18.88
C THR A 240 2.01 -8.89 19.89
N ALA A 241 3.06 -9.67 19.57
CA ALA A 241 4.24 -9.79 20.41
C ALA A 241 5.03 -8.48 20.55
N HIS A 242 4.86 -7.55 19.58
CA HIS A 242 5.46 -6.21 19.60
C HIS A 242 4.48 -5.11 20.10
N GLY A 243 3.34 -5.49 20.67
CA GLY A 243 2.41 -4.57 21.34
C GLY A 243 1.37 -3.92 20.42
N PHE A 244 1.22 -4.39 19.18
CA PHE A 244 0.19 -3.88 18.29
C PHE A 244 -1.17 -4.57 18.52
N GLU A 245 -2.24 -3.78 18.44
CA GLU A 245 -3.62 -4.28 18.36
C GLU A 245 -3.96 -4.58 16.90
N LEU A 246 -4.78 -5.62 16.65
CA LEU A 246 -5.09 -6.13 15.30
C LEU A 246 -6.44 -5.63 14.78
#